data_2bb45f8f869db944c1a25ee71c4ca115
#
_entry.id   2bb45f8f869db944c1a25ee71c4ca115
#
_cell.length_a   1.000
_cell.length_b   1.000
_cell.length_c   1.000
_cell.angle_alpha   90.00
_cell.angle_beta   90.00
_cell.angle_gamma   90.00
#
_symmetry.space_group_name_H-M   'P 1'
#
loop_
_entity.id
_entity.type
_entity.pdbx_description
1 polymer ?
#
loop_
_entity_poly.entity_id
_entity_poly.type
_entity_poly.pdbx_seq_one_letter_code
_entity_poly.pdbx_strand_id
1 'polypeptide(L)'
;MKMNPDNIRELRDRTGLGLSDCKKALEECDGDIKKAVDKLRTIGLAKADKKSDRVASDGLVAMCLTENYGALVELNCETDFVARNEKFIELVSNLASIAHQERCISVLELKNAKYESIGTVQEAIMNGTSVLGEKLELSKLCYLEAKDGVIAGYVHGDAHGLGKIGALIALQSSGDKAKLQEIGKQIAMHVVAMKPEALSIDDLDQMKLKNERSIIEEQVRSLNKPEEVAKKIVDGRMAKYYEEVVLLEQKFIKDDKMKVSDFIKSSEVSAIKLSDYKLLVLGSAN
;
A
#
# COMPACT_ATOMS: atom_id res chain seq x y z
N MET A 1 -38.10 -32.77 0.38
CA MET A 1 -37.18 -33.28 -0.66
C MET A 1 -35.83 -33.59 -0.01
N LYS A 2 -35.27 -34.81 -0.16
CA LYS A 2 -33.95 -35.09 0.39
C LYS A 2 -32.95 -34.27 -0.41
N MET A 3 -32.26 -33.33 0.25
CA MET A 3 -31.22 -32.54 -0.38
C MET A 3 -30.05 -33.44 -0.79
N ASN A 4 -29.55 -33.22 -2.02
CA ASN A 4 -28.38 -33.92 -2.51
C ASN A 4 -27.11 -33.31 -1.83
N PRO A 5 -26.32 -34.08 -1.07
CA PRO A 5 -25.08 -33.61 -0.46
C PRO A 5 -24.08 -33.04 -1.48
N ASP A 6 -24.12 -33.53 -2.72
CA ASP A 6 -23.25 -33.05 -3.80
C ASP A 6 -23.56 -31.60 -4.20
N ASN A 7 -24.88 -31.23 -4.21
CA ASN A 7 -25.28 -29.84 -4.50
C ASN A 7 -24.79 -28.89 -3.40
N ILE A 8 -24.78 -29.34 -2.14
CA ILE A 8 -24.24 -28.52 -1.02
C ILE A 8 -22.74 -28.31 -1.17
N ARG A 9 -22.01 -29.38 -1.55
CA ARG A 9 -20.57 -29.30 -1.79
C ARG A 9 -20.27 -28.38 -2.98
N GLU A 10 -20.96 -28.56 -4.10
CA GLU A 10 -20.81 -27.70 -5.28
C GLU A 10 -21.09 -26.23 -4.96
N LEU A 11 -22.17 -25.93 -4.22
CA LEU A 11 -22.50 -24.55 -3.84
C LEU A 11 -21.43 -23.95 -2.90
N ARG A 12 -20.89 -24.75 -1.98
CA ARG A 12 -19.79 -24.33 -1.10
C ARG A 12 -18.51 -24.06 -1.88
N ASP A 13 -18.16 -24.93 -2.82
CA ASP A 13 -16.95 -24.76 -3.66
C ASP A 13 -17.06 -23.50 -4.53
N ARG A 14 -18.27 -23.20 -5.03
CA ARG A 14 -18.54 -21.97 -5.82
C ARG A 14 -18.55 -20.68 -5.00
N THR A 15 -19.03 -20.73 -3.75
CA THR A 15 -19.28 -19.52 -2.95
C THR A 15 -18.25 -19.30 -1.84
N GLY A 16 -17.55 -20.35 -1.43
CA GLY A 16 -16.64 -20.34 -0.29
C GLY A 16 -17.32 -20.19 1.09
N LEU A 17 -18.65 -20.14 1.13
CA LEU A 17 -19.45 -19.93 2.35
C LEU A 17 -19.58 -21.19 3.21
N GLY A 18 -20.03 -21.03 4.45
CA GLY A 18 -20.20 -22.14 5.39
C GLY A 18 -21.27 -23.16 4.94
N LEU A 19 -21.06 -24.42 5.31
CA LEU A 19 -21.97 -25.54 4.96
C LEU A 19 -23.42 -25.29 5.37
N SER A 20 -23.63 -24.65 6.52
CA SER A 20 -24.98 -24.31 7.05
C SER A 20 -25.69 -23.28 6.17
N ASP A 21 -24.97 -22.25 5.74
CA ASP A 21 -25.53 -21.19 4.87
C ASP A 21 -25.86 -21.78 3.48
N CYS A 22 -24.97 -22.62 2.92
CA CYS A 22 -25.20 -23.29 1.64
C CYS A 22 -26.41 -24.21 1.69
N LYS A 23 -26.52 -25.01 2.76
CA LYS A 23 -27.65 -25.92 2.96
C LYS A 23 -28.96 -25.14 3.01
N LYS A 24 -29.02 -24.07 3.83
CA LYS A 24 -30.21 -23.24 4.00
C LYS A 24 -30.62 -22.55 2.71
N ALA A 25 -29.66 -22.02 1.96
CA ALA A 25 -29.91 -21.38 0.68
C ALA A 25 -30.49 -22.36 -0.36
N LEU A 26 -29.97 -23.58 -0.42
CA LEU A 26 -30.51 -24.63 -1.31
C LEU A 26 -31.93 -25.07 -0.90
N GLU A 27 -32.19 -25.20 0.41
CA GLU A 27 -33.54 -25.51 0.91
C GLU A 27 -34.56 -24.45 0.47
N GLU A 28 -34.18 -23.17 0.61
CA GLU A 28 -35.02 -22.04 0.26
C GLU A 28 -35.16 -21.80 -1.27
N CYS A 29 -34.32 -22.44 -2.07
CA CYS A 29 -34.32 -22.39 -3.54
C CYS A 29 -34.68 -23.72 -4.20
N ASP A 30 -35.35 -24.65 -3.47
CA ASP A 30 -35.82 -25.95 -3.97
C ASP A 30 -34.68 -26.78 -4.65
N GLY A 31 -33.45 -26.61 -4.22
CA GLY A 31 -32.25 -27.29 -4.75
C GLY A 31 -31.68 -26.66 -6.01
N ASP A 32 -32.14 -25.51 -6.46
CA ASP A 32 -31.62 -24.78 -7.60
C ASP A 32 -30.30 -24.06 -7.17
N ILE A 33 -29.17 -24.58 -7.63
CA ILE A 33 -27.81 -24.08 -7.28
C ILE A 33 -27.65 -22.63 -7.76
N LYS A 34 -28.12 -22.26 -8.95
CA LYS A 34 -27.97 -20.93 -9.50
C LYS A 34 -28.73 -19.88 -8.67
N LYS A 35 -29.98 -20.16 -8.34
CA LYS A 35 -30.78 -19.30 -7.45
C LYS A 35 -30.19 -19.22 -6.04
N ALA A 36 -29.60 -20.33 -5.54
CA ALA A 36 -28.94 -20.36 -4.24
C ALA A 36 -27.67 -19.51 -4.21
N VAL A 37 -26.90 -19.49 -5.31
CA VAL A 37 -25.73 -18.58 -5.45
C VAL A 37 -26.18 -17.13 -5.37
N ASP A 38 -27.19 -16.72 -6.16
CA ASP A 38 -27.69 -15.35 -6.18
C ASP A 38 -28.24 -14.93 -4.81
N LYS A 39 -28.94 -15.84 -4.14
CA LYS A 39 -29.45 -15.61 -2.78
C LYS A 39 -28.33 -15.45 -1.75
N LEU A 40 -27.33 -16.32 -1.79
CA LEU A 40 -26.16 -16.22 -0.89
C LEU A 40 -25.38 -14.94 -1.13
N ARG A 41 -25.27 -14.48 -2.37
CA ARG A 41 -24.69 -13.18 -2.70
C ARG A 41 -25.46 -12.04 -2.01
N THR A 42 -26.77 -12.01 -2.13
CA THR A 42 -27.63 -10.98 -1.49
C THR A 42 -27.50 -11.01 0.04
N ILE A 43 -27.53 -12.21 0.65
CA ILE A 43 -27.34 -12.36 2.11
C ILE A 43 -25.94 -11.93 2.53
N GLY A 44 -24.92 -12.24 1.74
CA GLY A 44 -23.54 -11.85 1.97
C GLY A 44 -23.37 -10.34 2.01
N LEU A 45 -23.96 -9.64 1.04
CA LEU A 45 -23.98 -8.18 1.00
C LEU A 45 -24.61 -7.58 2.28
N ALA A 46 -25.76 -8.09 2.70
CA ALA A 46 -26.42 -7.64 3.93
C ALA A 46 -25.63 -7.95 5.22
N LYS A 47 -24.86 -9.06 5.24
CA LYS A 47 -23.96 -9.38 6.35
C LYS A 47 -22.75 -8.46 6.37
N ALA A 48 -22.20 -8.10 5.22
CA ALA A 48 -21.07 -7.17 5.09
C ALA A 48 -21.48 -5.76 5.55
N ASP A 49 -22.65 -5.28 5.17
CA ASP A 49 -23.21 -4.00 5.61
C ASP A 49 -23.29 -3.89 7.14
N LYS A 50 -23.73 -4.96 7.82
CA LYS A 50 -23.81 -4.98 9.30
C LYS A 50 -22.46 -4.90 10.00
N LYS A 51 -21.38 -5.10 9.28
CA LYS A 51 -20.00 -5.03 9.80
C LYS A 51 -19.28 -3.73 9.42
N SER A 52 -19.93 -2.86 8.64
CA SER A 52 -19.32 -1.61 8.13
C SER A 52 -18.73 -0.73 9.21
N ASP A 53 -19.36 -0.69 10.40
CA ASP A 53 -18.96 0.17 11.51
C ASP A 53 -17.82 -0.41 12.38
N ARG A 54 -17.38 -1.64 12.09
CA ARG A 54 -16.28 -2.26 12.82
C ARG A 54 -14.95 -1.66 12.42
N VAL A 55 -13.99 -1.64 13.36
CA VAL A 55 -12.62 -1.19 13.09
C VAL A 55 -11.82 -2.30 12.44
N ALA A 56 -11.26 -2.04 11.26
CA ALA A 56 -10.36 -2.92 10.55
C ALA A 56 -8.97 -2.26 10.54
N SER A 57 -8.12 -2.59 11.52
CA SER A 57 -6.80 -1.96 11.74
C SER A 57 -5.63 -2.85 11.34
N ASP A 58 -5.87 -4.14 11.16
CA ASP A 58 -4.88 -5.08 10.61
C ASP A 58 -5.07 -5.22 9.08
N GLY A 59 -4.30 -6.06 8.41
CA GLY A 59 -4.40 -6.27 6.97
C GLY A 59 -3.06 -6.45 6.28
N LEU A 60 -3.01 -6.21 4.98
CA LEU A 60 -1.81 -6.29 4.16
C LEU A 60 -1.72 -5.13 3.15
N VAL A 61 -0.49 -4.77 2.84
CA VAL A 61 -0.08 -4.00 1.68
C VAL A 61 0.40 -4.98 0.61
N ALA A 62 -0.16 -4.88 -0.58
CA ALA A 62 0.27 -5.65 -1.76
C ALA A 62 0.81 -4.72 -2.85
N MET A 63 1.79 -5.22 -3.59
CA MET A 63 2.43 -4.51 -4.69
C MET A 63 2.29 -5.30 -5.99
N CYS A 64 1.94 -4.60 -7.06
CA CYS A 64 2.10 -5.09 -8.43
C CYS A 64 2.83 -4.02 -9.24
N LEU A 65 3.88 -4.42 -9.97
CA LEU A 65 4.65 -3.48 -10.79
C LEU A 65 5.17 -4.14 -12.08
N THR A 66 5.31 -3.31 -13.10
CA THR A 66 6.08 -3.57 -14.31
C THR A 66 7.22 -2.57 -14.41
N GLU A 67 7.93 -2.54 -15.53
CA GLU A 67 9.06 -1.65 -15.71
C GLU A 67 8.72 -0.17 -15.52
N ASN A 68 7.56 0.27 -15.99
CA ASN A 68 7.18 1.68 -16.07
C ASN A 68 5.92 2.06 -15.28
N TYR A 69 5.29 1.12 -14.61
CA TYR A 69 4.11 1.38 -13.78
C TYR A 69 4.11 0.47 -12.55
N GLY A 70 3.70 1.02 -11.40
CA GLY A 70 3.56 0.27 -10.17
C GLY A 70 2.37 0.76 -9.35
N ALA A 71 1.72 -0.16 -8.65
CA ALA A 71 0.65 0.10 -7.72
C ALA A 71 0.89 -0.58 -6.37
N LEU A 72 0.54 0.10 -5.29
CA LEU A 72 0.45 -0.41 -3.92
C LEU A 72 -1.00 -0.31 -3.46
N VAL A 73 -1.52 -1.36 -2.86
CA VAL A 73 -2.89 -1.44 -2.35
C VAL A 73 -2.87 -1.84 -0.88
N GLU A 74 -3.67 -1.18 -0.05
CA GLU A 74 -3.91 -1.54 1.34
C GLU A 74 -5.31 -2.12 1.48
N LEU A 75 -5.38 -3.40 1.89
CA LEU A 75 -6.62 -4.07 2.29
C LEU A 75 -6.55 -4.37 3.79
N ASN A 76 -7.51 -3.84 4.54
CA ASN A 76 -7.59 -4.02 5.98
C ASN A 76 -8.58 -5.13 6.36
N CYS A 77 -8.34 -5.73 7.53
CA CYS A 77 -9.21 -6.67 8.24
C CYS A 77 -9.19 -6.39 9.75
N GLU A 78 -10.02 -7.11 10.51
CA GLU A 78 -10.13 -6.88 11.95
C GLU A 78 -8.95 -7.50 12.72
N THR A 79 -8.42 -8.67 12.28
CA THR A 79 -7.36 -9.42 12.98
C THR A 79 -6.21 -9.86 12.07
N ASP A 80 -5.04 -10.13 12.70
CA ASP A 80 -3.89 -10.71 12.02
C ASP A 80 -4.11 -12.17 11.58
N PHE A 81 -5.05 -12.88 12.20
CA PHE A 81 -5.42 -14.23 11.77
C PHE A 81 -6.03 -14.23 10.37
N VAL A 82 -6.92 -13.27 10.08
CA VAL A 82 -7.49 -13.11 8.74
C VAL A 82 -6.44 -12.58 7.77
N ALA A 83 -5.56 -11.67 8.19
CA ALA A 83 -4.47 -11.18 7.34
C ALA A 83 -3.53 -12.30 6.85
N ARG A 84 -3.41 -13.41 7.60
CA ARG A 84 -2.61 -14.60 7.24
C ARG A 84 -3.40 -15.67 6.49
N ASN A 85 -4.72 -15.48 6.31
CA ASN A 85 -5.56 -16.46 5.63
C ASN A 85 -5.28 -16.42 4.12
N GLU A 86 -5.14 -17.60 3.49
CA GLU A 86 -4.84 -17.76 2.06
C GLU A 86 -5.84 -17.00 1.17
N LYS A 87 -7.14 -17.03 1.50
CA LYS A 87 -8.17 -16.32 0.73
C LYS A 87 -8.05 -14.79 0.85
N PHE A 88 -7.58 -14.28 1.99
CA PHE A 88 -7.30 -12.86 2.16
C PHE A 88 -6.07 -12.46 1.36
N ILE A 89 -5.01 -13.25 1.43
CA ILE A 89 -3.76 -13.06 0.67
C ILE A 89 -4.05 -13.06 -0.84
N GLU A 90 -4.83 -14.02 -1.32
CA GLU A 90 -5.27 -14.11 -2.72
C GLU A 90 -6.08 -12.87 -3.12
N LEU A 91 -7.03 -12.46 -2.29
CA LEU A 91 -7.85 -11.29 -2.56
C LEU A 91 -6.98 -10.03 -2.70
N VAL A 92 -6.13 -9.71 -1.72
CA VAL A 92 -5.30 -8.50 -1.77
C VAL A 92 -4.31 -8.51 -2.94
N SER A 93 -3.75 -9.67 -3.29
CA SER A 93 -2.87 -9.84 -4.45
C SER A 93 -3.61 -9.56 -5.77
N ASN A 94 -4.84 -10.07 -5.90
CA ASN A 94 -5.69 -9.80 -7.05
C ASN A 94 -6.06 -8.31 -7.15
N LEU A 95 -6.35 -7.64 -6.02
CA LEU A 95 -6.61 -6.20 -6.00
C LEU A 95 -5.42 -5.39 -6.52
N ALA A 96 -4.19 -5.72 -6.10
CA ALA A 96 -2.99 -5.06 -6.58
C ALA A 96 -2.78 -5.30 -8.10
N SER A 97 -3.06 -6.53 -8.57
CA SER A 97 -2.97 -6.87 -9.99
C SER A 97 -4.00 -6.10 -10.83
N ILE A 98 -5.25 -6.00 -10.36
CA ILE A 98 -6.30 -5.23 -11.04
C ILE A 98 -5.95 -3.73 -11.04
N ALA A 99 -5.52 -3.18 -9.90
CA ALA A 99 -5.08 -1.79 -9.81
C ALA A 99 -4.00 -1.46 -10.83
N HIS A 100 -3.05 -2.39 -11.02
CA HIS A 100 -1.98 -2.27 -11.98
C HIS A 100 -2.48 -2.39 -13.43
N GLN A 101 -3.28 -3.41 -13.76
CA GLN A 101 -3.76 -3.70 -15.12
C GLN A 101 -4.68 -2.60 -15.64
N GLU A 102 -5.62 -2.17 -14.81
CA GLU A 102 -6.60 -1.12 -15.15
C GLU A 102 -6.05 0.30 -14.93
N ARG A 103 -4.81 0.42 -14.45
CA ARG A 103 -4.15 1.71 -14.13
C ARG A 103 -5.01 2.61 -13.24
N CYS A 104 -5.63 2.02 -12.22
CA CYS A 104 -6.47 2.77 -11.29
C CYS A 104 -5.65 3.84 -10.56
N ILE A 105 -6.20 5.05 -10.47
CA ILE A 105 -5.55 6.18 -9.80
C ILE A 105 -6.21 6.53 -8.46
N SER A 106 -7.31 5.85 -8.13
CA SER A 106 -8.05 6.08 -6.89
C SER A 106 -8.68 4.79 -6.36
N VAL A 107 -8.92 4.76 -5.04
CA VAL A 107 -9.65 3.67 -4.37
C VAL A 107 -11.04 3.48 -4.98
N LEU A 108 -11.71 4.59 -5.38
CA LEU A 108 -13.03 4.55 -5.98
C LEU A 108 -13.02 3.85 -7.35
N GLU A 109 -12.04 4.17 -8.17
CA GLU A 109 -11.86 3.50 -9.47
C GLU A 109 -11.60 2.01 -9.29
N LEU A 110 -10.70 1.65 -8.37
CA LEU A 110 -10.40 0.24 -8.09
C LEU A 110 -11.63 -0.50 -7.56
N LYS A 111 -12.43 0.10 -6.67
CA LYS A 111 -13.67 -0.51 -6.18
C LYS A 111 -14.66 -0.83 -7.29
N ASN A 112 -14.72 0.00 -8.33
CA ASN A 112 -15.61 -0.16 -9.47
C ASN A 112 -15.01 -1.03 -10.60
N ALA A 113 -13.72 -1.33 -10.55
CA ALA A 113 -13.07 -2.18 -11.54
C ALA A 113 -13.65 -3.59 -11.56
N LYS A 114 -13.55 -4.26 -12.71
CA LYS A 114 -14.06 -5.61 -12.89
C LYS A 114 -13.22 -6.61 -12.09
N TYR A 115 -13.89 -7.46 -11.31
CA TYR A 115 -13.31 -8.62 -10.67
C TYR A 115 -13.86 -9.90 -11.32
N GLU A 116 -12.96 -10.76 -11.83
CA GLU A 116 -13.37 -11.95 -12.58
C GLU A 116 -14.43 -12.78 -11.81
N SER A 117 -15.42 -13.29 -12.54
CA SER A 117 -16.50 -14.16 -12.05
C SER A 117 -17.43 -13.61 -10.97
N ILE A 118 -17.07 -12.52 -10.25
CA ILE A 118 -17.86 -12.00 -9.12
C ILE A 118 -18.63 -10.73 -9.51
N GLY A 119 -18.06 -9.87 -10.36
CA GLY A 119 -18.61 -8.58 -10.74
C GLY A 119 -17.60 -7.44 -10.55
N THR A 120 -17.71 -6.66 -9.49
CA THR A 120 -16.78 -5.58 -9.17
C THR A 120 -15.85 -5.96 -8.02
N VAL A 121 -14.73 -5.23 -7.87
CA VAL A 121 -13.82 -5.34 -6.72
C VAL A 121 -14.58 -5.10 -5.40
N GLN A 122 -15.49 -4.13 -5.36
CA GLN A 122 -16.32 -3.88 -4.18
C GLN A 122 -17.14 -5.13 -3.79
N GLU A 123 -17.75 -5.79 -4.76
CA GLU A 123 -18.50 -7.03 -4.52
C GLU A 123 -17.60 -8.18 -4.08
N ALA A 124 -16.36 -8.26 -4.61
CA ALA A 124 -15.37 -9.25 -4.17
C ALA A 124 -14.96 -9.03 -2.70
N ILE A 125 -14.74 -7.79 -2.28
CA ILE A 125 -14.44 -7.43 -0.88
C ILE A 125 -15.63 -7.79 0.04
N MET A 126 -16.85 -7.48 -0.36
CA MET A 126 -18.05 -7.83 0.42
C MET A 126 -18.24 -9.36 0.52
N ASN A 127 -17.95 -10.10 -0.55
CA ASN A 127 -17.94 -11.57 -0.52
C ASN A 127 -16.85 -12.08 0.43
N GLY A 128 -15.63 -11.52 0.35
CA GLY A 128 -14.53 -11.82 1.28
C GLY A 128 -14.92 -11.61 2.75
N THR A 129 -15.60 -10.48 3.04
CA THR A 129 -16.15 -10.17 4.38
C THR A 129 -17.12 -11.26 4.86
N SER A 130 -17.93 -11.78 3.97
CA SER A 130 -18.89 -12.86 4.31
C SER A 130 -18.22 -14.20 4.52
N VAL A 131 -17.21 -14.52 3.71
CA VAL A 131 -16.47 -15.80 3.75
C VAL A 131 -15.55 -15.87 4.97
N LEU A 132 -14.80 -14.78 5.22
CA LEU A 132 -13.83 -14.71 6.31
C LEU A 132 -14.44 -14.33 7.65
N GLY A 133 -15.66 -13.77 7.64
CA GLY A 133 -16.38 -13.44 8.86
C GLY A 133 -15.95 -12.13 9.52
N GLU A 134 -15.01 -11.38 8.95
CA GLU A 134 -14.52 -10.08 9.43
C GLU A 134 -14.80 -8.97 8.42
N LYS A 135 -14.86 -7.70 8.88
CA LYS A 135 -14.87 -6.54 7.99
C LYS A 135 -13.58 -6.54 7.17
N LEU A 136 -13.72 -6.41 5.85
CA LEU A 136 -12.62 -6.09 4.94
C LEU A 136 -12.85 -4.71 4.35
N GLU A 137 -11.78 -3.93 4.25
CA GLU A 137 -11.82 -2.56 3.73
C GLU A 137 -10.63 -2.25 2.85
N LEU A 138 -10.90 -1.86 1.60
CA LEU A 138 -9.90 -1.28 0.71
C LEU A 138 -9.71 0.19 1.08
N SER A 139 -8.63 0.50 1.79
CA SER A 139 -8.42 1.82 2.40
C SER A 139 -7.56 2.72 1.55
N LYS A 140 -6.51 2.18 0.90
CA LYS A 140 -5.57 3.00 0.14
C LYS A 140 -5.14 2.36 -1.16
N LEU A 141 -4.84 3.23 -2.11
CA LEU A 141 -4.17 2.94 -3.36
C LEU A 141 -3.12 4.03 -3.61
N CYS A 142 -1.89 3.62 -3.87
CA CYS A 142 -0.82 4.48 -4.38
C CYS A 142 -0.33 3.93 -5.71
N TYR A 143 0.00 4.81 -6.64
CA TYR A 143 0.58 4.40 -7.93
C TYR A 143 1.70 5.35 -8.35
N LEU A 144 2.58 4.85 -9.20
CA LEU A 144 3.59 5.64 -9.91
C LEU A 144 3.69 5.18 -11.35
N GLU A 145 3.95 6.13 -12.24
CA GLU A 145 4.23 5.90 -13.66
C GLU A 145 5.51 6.64 -14.06
N ALA A 146 6.38 5.97 -14.81
CA ALA A 146 7.57 6.56 -15.40
C ALA A 146 7.48 6.48 -16.92
N LYS A 147 7.42 7.63 -17.62
CA LYS A 147 7.41 7.67 -19.10
C LYS A 147 8.79 7.31 -19.66
N ASP A 148 9.85 7.88 -19.08
CA ASP A 148 11.24 7.71 -19.52
C ASP A 148 12.08 7.23 -18.33
N GLY A 149 12.06 5.91 -18.05
CA GLY A 149 12.75 5.36 -16.89
C GLY A 149 12.15 4.07 -16.39
N VAL A 150 12.22 3.86 -15.07
CA VAL A 150 11.71 2.66 -14.42
C VAL A 150 10.93 3.00 -13.14
N ILE A 151 9.97 2.14 -12.82
CA ILE A 151 9.37 2.06 -11.49
C ILE A 151 9.96 0.85 -10.79
N ALA A 152 10.60 1.09 -9.66
CA ALA A 152 11.07 0.05 -8.76
C ALA A 152 10.25 0.07 -7.47
N GLY A 153 10.23 -1.03 -6.73
CA GLY A 153 9.47 -1.10 -5.49
C GLY A 153 10.01 -2.13 -4.53
N TYR A 154 9.58 -2.00 -3.28
CA TYR A 154 9.88 -2.94 -2.22
C TYR A 154 8.72 -2.98 -1.23
N VAL A 155 8.31 -4.17 -0.83
CA VAL A 155 7.41 -4.40 0.31
C VAL A 155 8.17 -5.16 1.37
N HIS A 156 8.15 -4.66 2.59
CA HIS A 156 8.78 -5.33 3.73
C HIS A 156 7.83 -6.41 4.27
N GLY A 157 8.16 -7.64 3.99
CA GLY A 157 7.35 -8.81 4.33
C GLY A 157 7.88 -10.06 3.65
N ASP A 158 7.05 -10.72 2.88
CA ASP A 158 7.40 -11.93 2.16
C ASP A 158 7.97 -11.69 0.75
N ALA A 159 8.42 -12.78 0.10
CA ALA A 159 8.95 -12.75 -1.26
C ALA A 159 7.90 -12.47 -2.34
N HIS A 160 6.61 -12.44 -2.00
CA HIS A 160 5.49 -12.29 -2.93
C HIS A 160 5.00 -10.84 -3.06
N GLY A 161 5.70 -9.87 -2.46
CA GLY A 161 5.30 -8.46 -2.49
C GLY A 161 4.13 -8.14 -1.56
N LEU A 162 4.01 -8.88 -0.47
CA LEU A 162 3.00 -8.70 0.58
C LEU A 162 3.68 -8.34 1.91
N GLY A 163 3.09 -7.41 2.63
CA GLY A 163 3.63 -6.99 3.93
C GLY A 163 2.79 -5.93 4.62
N LYS A 164 3.40 -5.23 5.56
CA LYS A 164 2.75 -4.16 6.32
C LYS A 164 3.18 -2.76 5.86
N ILE A 165 4.24 -2.68 5.06
CA ILE A 165 4.79 -1.42 4.56
C ILE A 165 5.43 -1.66 3.20
N GLY A 166 5.18 -0.76 2.24
CA GLY A 166 5.73 -0.83 0.90
C GLY A 166 6.03 0.54 0.33
N ALA A 167 6.99 0.60 -0.59
CA ALA A 167 7.33 1.81 -1.31
C ALA A 167 7.50 1.56 -2.81
N LEU A 168 7.13 2.57 -3.60
CA LEU A 168 7.41 2.69 -5.04
C LEU A 168 8.37 3.85 -5.26
N ILE A 169 9.27 3.70 -6.20
CA ILE A 169 10.28 4.70 -6.60
C ILE A 169 10.21 4.88 -8.11
N ALA A 170 10.12 6.12 -8.55
CA ALA A 170 10.20 6.48 -9.96
C ALA A 170 11.58 7.07 -10.27
N LEU A 171 12.36 6.38 -11.11
CA LEU A 171 13.65 6.84 -11.61
C LEU A 171 13.54 7.16 -13.09
N GLN A 172 13.97 8.36 -13.47
CA GLN A 172 14.09 8.80 -14.86
C GLN A 172 15.55 8.73 -15.29
N SER A 173 15.83 8.04 -16.37
CA SER A 173 17.11 7.96 -17.05
C SER A 173 16.98 7.19 -18.35
N SER A 174 17.81 7.51 -19.33
CA SER A 174 17.97 6.72 -20.58
C SER A 174 18.99 5.57 -20.44
N GLY A 175 19.53 5.36 -19.23
CA GLY A 175 20.55 4.35 -18.98
C GLY A 175 20.00 2.91 -18.89
N ASP A 176 20.86 1.99 -18.47
CA ASP A 176 20.55 0.57 -18.32
C ASP A 176 19.40 0.35 -17.33
N LYS A 177 18.28 -0.19 -17.81
CA LYS A 177 17.05 -0.37 -17.01
C LYS A 177 17.23 -1.40 -15.90
N ALA A 178 18.04 -2.45 -16.10
CA ALA A 178 18.27 -3.46 -15.07
C ALA A 178 19.05 -2.85 -13.87
N LYS A 179 20.06 -2.03 -14.16
CA LYS A 179 20.79 -1.28 -13.13
C LYS A 179 19.89 -0.26 -12.44
N LEU A 180 19.03 0.44 -13.19
CA LEU A 180 18.03 1.37 -12.62
C LEU A 180 17.06 0.66 -11.68
N GLN A 181 16.58 -0.53 -12.04
CA GLN A 181 15.72 -1.35 -11.18
C GLN A 181 16.41 -1.71 -9.86
N GLU A 182 17.69 -2.10 -9.91
CA GLU A 182 18.47 -2.44 -8.72
C GLU A 182 18.67 -1.21 -7.81
N ILE A 183 19.04 -0.05 -8.39
CA ILE A 183 19.20 1.22 -7.67
C ILE A 183 17.86 1.62 -7.03
N GLY A 184 16.77 1.59 -7.81
CA GLY A 184 15.44 1.95 -7.34
C GLY A 184 14.95 1.04 -6.22
N LYS A 185 15.20 -0.27 -6.30
CA LYS A 185 14.88 -1.22 -5.23
C LYS A 185 15.63 -0.91 -3.94
N GLN A 186 16.91 -0.54 -4.03
CA GLN A 186 17.70 -0.15 -2.85
C GLN A 186 17.16 1.13 -2.21
N ILE A 187 16.74 2.11 -3.02
CA ILE A 187 16.09 3.33 -2.53
C ILE A 187 14.72 3.00 -1.92
N ALA A 188 13.92 2.09 -2.52
CA ALA A 188 12.65 1.66 -1.96
C ALA A 188 12.81 1.00 -0.58
N MET A 189 13.84 0.16 -0.41
CA MET A 189 14.20 -0.41 0.90
C MET A 189 14.56 0.68 1.92
N HIS A 190 15.31 1.71 1.50
CA HIS A 190 15.64 2.86 2.33
C HIS A 190 14.37 3.63 2.74
N VAL A 191 13.48 3.94 1.79
CA VAL A 191 12.21 4.65 2.06
C VAL A 191 11.33 3.90 3.05
N VAL A 192 11.23 2.58 2.92
CA VAL A 192 10.48 1.73 3.86
C VAL A 192 11.07 1.79 5.27
N ALA A 193 12.39 1.82 5.40
CA ALA A 193 13.08 1.84 6.69
C ALA A 193 13.06 3.23 7.33
N MET A 194 13.34 4.29 6.55
CA MET A 194 13.56 5.65 7.06
C MET A 194 12.31 6.54 7.01
N LYS A 195 11.28 6.16 6.24
CA LYS A 195 9.98 6.83 6.16
C LYS A 195 10.09 8.34 5.95
N PRO A 196 10.75 8.83 4.90
CA PRO A 196 10.86 10.24 4.63
C PRO A 196 9.49 10.88 4.41
N GLU A 197 9.33 12.16 4.78
CA GLU A 197 8.10 12.94 4.58
C GLU A 197 8.07 13.62 3.20
N ALA A 198 9.23 13.98 2.64
CA ALA A 198 9.36 14.67 1.37
C ALA A 198 10.52 14.12 0.55
N LEU A 199 10.45 14.29 -0.78
CA LEU A 199 11.52 13.93 -1.70
C LEU A 199 12.72 14.87 -1.57
N SER A 200 12.43 16.18 -1.63
CA SER A 200 13.42 17.26 -1.52
C SER A 200 12.98 18.30 -0.48
N ILE A 201 13.87 19.23 -0.13
CA ILE A 201 13.57 20.31 0.81
C ILE A 201 12.43 21.19 0.27
N ASP A 202 12.35 21.37 -1.04
CA ASP A 202 11.34 22.20 -1.70
C ASP A 202 9.93 21.58 -1.62
N ASP A 203 9.84 20.26 -1.44
CA ASP A 203 8.58 19.50 -1.30
C ASP A 203 8.04 19.47 0.14
N LEU A 204 8.80 20.01 1.11
CA LEU A 204 8.34 20.10 2.50
C LEU A 204 7.18 21.09 2.66
N ASP A 205 6.24 20.76 3.51
CA ASP A 205 5.19 21.69 3.94
C ASP A 205 5.82 22.94 4.57
N GLN A 206 5.61 24.08 3.91
CA GLN A 206 6.19 25.37 4.31
C GLN A 206 5.73 25.84 5.69
N MET A 207 4.53 25.47 6.11
CA MET A 207 4.02 25.77 7.46
C MET A 207 4.75 24.96 8.51
N LYS A 208 4.90 23.64 8.28
CA LYS A 208 5.71 22.75 9.15
C LYS A 208 7.14 23.22 9.25
N LEU A 209 7.77 23.56 8.12
CA LEU A 209 9.14 24.04 8.05
C LEU A 209 9.37 25.33 8.84
N LYS A 210 8.47 26.31 8.70
CA LYS A 210 8.51 27.57 9.48
C LYS A 210 8.35 27.32 10.97
N ASN A 211 7.40 26.46 11.34
CA ASN A 211 7.16 26.11 12.74
C ASN A 211 8.39 25.47 13.37
N GLU A 212 8.98 24.47 12.70
CA GLU A 212 10.20 23.77 13.18
C GLU A 212 11.36 24.76 13.35
N ARG A 213 11.59 25.62 12.35
CA ARG A 213 12.61 26.66 12.43
C ARG A 213 12.39 27.61 13.62
N SER A 214 11.14 28.05 13.85
CA SER A 214 10.81 28.92 14.99
C SER A 214 11.10 28.24 16.33
N ILE A 215 10.78 26.96 16.47
CA ILE A 215 11.07 26.17 17.67
C ILE A 215 12.58 26.10 17.89
N ILE A 216 13.35 25.79 16.85
CA ILE A 216 14.81 25.72 16.92
C ILE A 216 15.41 27.10 17.29
N GLU A 217 14.94 28.18 16.69
CA GLU A 217 15.39 29.56 16.98
C GLU A 217 15.13 29.93 18.45
N GLU A 218 13.97 29.61 18.99
CA GLU A 218 13.63 29.86 20.41
C GLU A 218 14.53 29.05 21.35
N GLN A 219 14.77 27.77 21.05
CA GLN A 219 15.69 26.93 21.82
C GLN A 219 17.13 27.49 21.78
N VAL A 220 17.57 27.98 20.64
CA VAL A 220 18.93 28.53 20.51
C VAL A 220 19.05 29.88 21.22
N ARG A 221 18.00 30.71 21.20
CA ARG A 221 17.95 31.99 21.94
C ARG A 221 18.19 31.79 23.42
N SER A 222 17.65 30.71 24.01
CA SER A 222 17.86 30.38 25.44
C SER A 222 19.33 30.07 25.80
N LEU A 223 20.18 29.77 24.80
CA LEU A 223 21.61 29.51 25.01
C LEU A 223 22.45 30.77 25.20
N ASN A 224 21.87 31.97 25.02
CA ASN A 224 22.55 33.26 25.17
C ASN A 224 23.88 33.36 24.41
N LYS A 225 23.95 32.84 23.18
CA LYS A 225 25.14 32.88 22.31
C LYS A 225 25.14 34.15 21.45
N PRO A 226 26.32 34.62 21.03
CA PRO A 226 26.43 35.67 20.02
C PRO A 226 25.60 35.34 18.76
N GLU A 227 25.01 36.35 18.11
CA GLU A 227 24.08 36.20 17.00
C GLU A 227 24.60 35.33 15.87
N GLU A 228 25.87 35.53 15.45
CA GLU A 228 26.50 34.71 14.41
C GLU A 228 26.65 33.23 14.81
N VAL A 229 26.92 32.96 16.09
CA VAL A 229 27.02 31.61 16.60
C VAL A 229 25.64 30.97 16.72
N ALA A 230 24.64 31.74 17.18
CA ALA A 230 23.27 31.29 17.25
C ALA A 230 22.73 30.90 15.86
N LYS A 231 22.97 31.73 14.83
CA LYS A 231 22.59 31.43 13.45
C LYS A 231 23.22 30.13 12.95
N LYS A 232 24.53 29.93 13.16
CA LYS A 232 25.20 28.66 12.77
C LYS A 232 24.61 27.44 13.48
N ILE A 233 24.20 27.59 14.75
CA ILE A 233 23.55 26.49 15.49
C ILE A 233 22.15 26.19 14.90
N VAL A 234 21.37 27.23 14.58
CA VAL A 234 20.07 27.06 13.92
C VAL A 234 20.22 26.35 12.59
N ASP A 235 21.12 26.83 11.72
CA ASP A 235 21.34 26.22 10.41
C ASP A 235 21.83 24.77 10.52
N GLY A 236 22.71 24.46 11.48
CA GLY A 236 23.16 23.10 11.75
C GLY A 236 22.04 22.17 12.26
N ARG A 237 21.12 22.68 13.09
CA ARG A 237 19.95 21.92 13.55
C ARG A 237 18.92 21.71 12.43
N MET A 238 18.69 22.72 11.60
CA MET A 238 17.84 22.59 10.42
C MET A 238 18.40 21.57 9.44
N ALA A 239 19.72 21.53 9.23
CA ALA A 239 20.34 20.50 8.39
C ALA A 239 20.08 19.08 8.93
N LYS A 240 20.15 18.89 10.26
CA LYS A 240 19.77 17.60 10.88
C LYS A 240 18.30 17.25 10.69
N TYR A 241 17.41 18.22 10.83
CA TYR A 241 15.99 18.02 10.56
C TYR A 241 15.77 17.56 9.10
N TYR A 242 16.45 18.19 8.13
CA TYR A 242 16.37 17.73 6.73
C TYR A 242 16.90 16.30 6.57
N GLU A 243 17.99 15.94 7.24
CA GLU A 243 18.53 14.56 7.24
C GLU A 243 17.54 13.54 7.83
N GLU A 244 16.59 13.95 8.66
CA GLU A 244 15.56 13.07 9.23
C GLU A 244 14.35 12.89 8.32
N VAL A 245 13.87 13.97 7.65
CA VAL A 245 12.57 13.96 6.98
C VAL A 245 12.63 14.04 5.45
N VAL A 246 13.78 14.40 4.85
CA VAL A 246 13.92 14.59 3.39
C VAL A 246 14.71 13.44 2.77
N LEU A 247 14.09 12.70 1.86
CA LEU A 247 14.68 11.50 1.25
C LEU A 247 16.07 11.75 0.65
N LEU A 248 16.24 12.80 -0.14
CA LEU A 248 17.54 13.10 -0.79
C LEU A 248 18.64 13.55 0.18
N GLU A 249 18.26 14.02 1.37
CA GLU A 249 19.18 14.47 2.42
C GLU A 249 19.47 13.36 3.46
N GLN A 250 18.63 12.33 3.53
CA GLN A 250 18.82 11.21 4.46
C GLN A 250 20.13 10.46 4.18
N LYS A 251 20.78 10.00 5.25
CA LYS A 251 21.91 9.07 5.16
C LYS A 251 21.42 7.73 4.63
N PHE A 252 22.11 7.20 3.62
CA PHE A 252 21.69 5.99 2.95
C PHE A 252 21.83 4.78 3.88
N ILE A 253 20.78 3.99 4.02
CA ILE A 253 20.70 2.89 5.00
C ILE A 253 21.82 1.83 4.85
N LYS A 254 22.36 1.66 3.64
CA LYS A 254 23.44 0.69 3.38
C LYS A 254 24.84 1.28 3.58
N ASP A 255 24.96 2.61 3.57
CA ASP A 255 26.22 3.34 3.80
C ASP A 255 25.92 4.71 4.40
N ASP A 256 26.05 4.83 5.72
CA ASP A 256 25.75 6.02 6.50
C ASP A 256 26.72 7.20 6.27
N LYS A 257 27.79 6.98 5.48
CA LYS A 257 28.74 8.02 5.09
C LYS A 257 28.29 8.85 3.89
N MET A 258 27.27 8.37 3.15
CA MET A 258 26.74 9.08 1.99
C MET A 258 25.24 9.35 2.14
N LYS A 259 24.77 10.42 1.50
CA LYS A 259 23.33 10.70 1.38
C LYS A 259 22.72 9.89 0.24
N VAL A 260 21.39 9.74 0.24
CA VAL A 260 20.66 9.14 -0.89
C VAL A 260 20.98 9.86 -2.20
N SER A 261 21.05 11.20 -2.18
CA SER A 261 21.44 12.00 -3.35
C SER A 261 22.85 11.65 -3.87
N ASP A 262 23.81 11.37 -2.98
CA ASP A 262 25.17 11.01 -3.35
C ASP A 262 25.24 9.55 -3.86
N PHE A 263 24.46 8.65 -3.27
CA PHE A 263 24.30 7.27 -3.76
C PHE A 263 23.80 7.26 -5.21
N ILE A 264 22.79 8.07 -5.54
CA ILE A 264 22.26 8.20 -6.90
C ILE A 264 23.34 8.73 -7.85
N LYS A 265 24.10 9.78 -7.46
CA LYS A 265 25.16 10.39 -8.28
C LYS A 265 26.37 9.47 -8.49
N SER A 266 26.69 8.65 -7.50
CA SER A 266 27.84 7.71 -7.55
C SER A 266 27.54 6.45 -8.36
N SER A 267 26.30 6.25 -8.79
CA SER A 267 25.91 5.09 -9.58
C SER A 267 26.57 5.10 -10.97
N GLU A 268 26.81 3.89 -11.52
CA GLU A 268 27.39 3.74 -12.87
C GLU A 268 26.43 4.19 -14.00
N VAL A 269 25.19 4.50 -13.69
CA VAL A 269 24.19 4.97 -14.65
C VAL A 269 24.16 6.49 -14.65
N SER A 270 24.41 7.09 -15.81
CA SER A 270 24.43 8.55 -15.94
C SER A 270 23.04 9.17 -15.89
N ALA A 271 22.96 10.42 -15.40
CA ALA A 271 21.78 11.27 -15.43
C ALA A 271 20.52 10.64 -14.82
N ILE A 272 20.66 9.94 -13.67
CA ILE A 272 19.49 9.45 -12.92
C ILE A 272 18.84 10.63 -12.19
N LYS A 273 17.52 10.77 -12.38
CA LYS A 273 16.68 11.65 -11.58
C LYS A 273 15.66 10.79 -10.82
N LEU A 274 15.68 10.86 -9.49
CA LEU A 274 14.58 10.39 -8.65
C LEU A 274 13.44 11.41 -8.78
N SER A 275 12.37 11.03 -9.47
CA SER A 275 11.29 11.95 -9.84
C SER A 275 10.13 11.94 -8.85
N ASP A 276 9.84 10.81 -8.24
CA ASP A 276 8.79 10.67 -7.22
C ASP A 276 9.00 9.39 -6.42
N TYR A 277 8.36 9.32 -5.26
CA TYR A 277 8.21 8.10 -4.48
C TYR A 277 6.83 8.02 -3.83
N LYS A 278 6.36 6.83 -3.53
CA LYS A 278 5.19 6.59 -2.70
C LYS A 278 5.54 5.62 -1.58
N LEU A 279 5.09 5.93 -0.40
CA LEU A 279 5.21 5.08 0.79
C LEU A 279 3.81 4.76 1.28
N LEU A 280 3.53 3.49 1.50
CA LEU A 280 2.29 3.01 2.07
C LEU A 280 2.58 2.19 3.30
N VAL A 281 2.10 2.66 4.45
CA VAL A 281 2.22 1.99 5.75
C VAL A 281 0.82 1.57 6.20
N LEU A 282 0.65 0.30 6.52
CA LEU A 282 -0.62 -0.25 6.97
C LEU A 282 -1.14 0.54 8.16
N GLY A 283 -2.41 0.96 8.11
CA GLY A 283 -3.09 1.66 9.19
C GLY A 283 -2.60 3.09 9.46
N SER A 284 -1.64 3.65 8.69
CA SER A 284 -1.26 5.05 8.85
C SER A 284 -2.41 5.98 8.47
N ALA A 285 -2.51 7.15 9.09
CA ALA A 285 -3.33 8.23 8.56
C ALA A 285 -2.80 8.68 7.19
N ASN A 286 -3.69 9.14 6.31
CA ASN A 286 -3.32 9.71 5.01
C ASN A 286 -2.57 11.02 5.19
#